data_f33edcdd177ecdd0052e62af4424821a
#
_entry.id   f33edcdd177ecdd0052e62af4424821a
#
_cell.length_a   1.000
_cell.length_b   1.000
_cell.length_c   1.000
_cell.angle_alpha   90.00
_cell.angle_beta   90.00
_cell.angle_gamma   90.00
#
_symmetry.space_group_name_H-M   'P 1'
#
loop_
_entity.id
_entity.type
_entity.pdbx_description
1 polymer ?
#
loop_
_entity_poly.entity_id
_entity_poly.type
_entity_poly.pdbx_seq_one_letter_code
_entity_poly.pdbx_strand_id
1 'polypeptide(L)'
;MSRQTIHLEAIDPIEIYGAANKNLEALCSYFPDLKVVARGFDIILDGKDTEIEEFTTKLNMLIERRKHKMNITPYDVEDIFDGECTPDRFKLSGESVIVHGNDGKPIKARNRTQQEMVKSYFENDLLFAVGPAGTGKTYIAIALAVRALKNREIKRIILTRPAVEAGERLGFLPGDLKDKLDPYLQPLYDALGDMIPAKRLQEFMAEGTIQIAPLAYMRGRTLDRACVILDEAQNTNLGQLKMFLTRMGCDAKFIVTGDASQIDLPNKKDSGLLKGIELTKDIKGVKTIFFKNEDIVRHPLVAKIVKAFETI
;
A
#
# COMPACT_ATOMS: atom_id res chain seq x y z
N MET A 1 1.28 40.85 20.43
CA MET A 1 1.73 39.45 20.69
C MET A 1 0.92 38.97 21.86
N SER A 2 0.14 37.97 21.67
CA SER A 2 -0.67 37.33 22.70
C SER A 2 -0.12 35.93 23.00
N ARG A 3 -0.47 35.46 24.18
CA ARG A 3 -0.10 34.12 24.64
C ARG A 3 -1.33 33.36 24.96
N GLN A 4 -1.47 32.16 24.37
CA GLN A 4 -2.57 31.27 24.61
C GLN A 4 -2.05 29.88 24.99
N THR A 5 -2.78 29.17 25.88
CA THR A 5 -2.49 27.80 26.22
C THR A 5 -3.67 26.94 25.80
N ILE A 6 -3.39 25.88 25.02
CA ILE A 6 -4.37 24.88 24.61
C ILE A 6 -4.11 23.63 25.43
N HIS A 7 -5.15 23.11 26.10
CA HIS A 7 -5.09 21.85 26.83
C HIS A 7 -5.70 20.72 25.98
N LEU A 8 -4.97 19.63 25.80
CA LEU A 8 -5.45 18.45 25.09
C LEU A 8 -6.31 17.59 26.04
N GLU A 9 -7.63 17.66 25.87
CA GLU A 9 -8.56 16.86 26.66
C GLU A 9 -8.77 15.48 26.01
N ALA A 10 -8.70 14.42 26.82
CA ALA A 10 -9.08 13.04 26.47
C ALA A 10 -8.28 12.37 25.34
N ILE A 11 -7.12 12.89 24.94
CA ILE A 11 -6.27 12.30 23.92
C ILE A 11 -4.82 12.30 24.41
N ASP A 12 -4.13 11.16 24.28
CA ASP A 12 -2.70 11.10 24.60
C ASP A 12 -1.90 12.06 23.67
N PRO A 13 -1.14 13.01 24.23
CA PRO A 13 -0.33 13.94 23.45
C PRO A 13 0.56 13.26 22.41
N ILE A 14 1.08 12.07 22.70
CA ILE A 14 1.92 11.28 21.77
C ILE A 14 1.14 10.93 20.49
N GLU A 15 -0.16 10.73 20.59
CA GLU A 15 -1.02 10.38 19.44
C GLU A 15 -1.19 11.54 18.45
N ILE A 16 -1.11 12.79 18.94
CA ILE A 16 -1.18 13.99 18.13
C ILE A 16 0.22 14.46 17.72
N TYR A 17 1.17 14.52 18.68
CA TYR A 17 2.52 15.03 18.41
C TYR A 17 3.33 14.04 17.54
N GLY A 18 3.00 12.76 17.58
CA GLY A 18 3.72 11.70 16.88
C GLY A 18 5.03 11.30 17.56
N ALA A 19 5.65 10.24 17.09
CA ALA A 19 6.94 9.78 17.59
C ALA A 19 8.01 10.88 17.42
N ALA A 20 8.70 11.21 18.50
CA ALA A 20 9.69 12.31 18.55
C ALA A 20 9.12 13.66 18.08
N ASN A 21 7.84 13.93 18.37
CA ASN A 21 7.14 15.18 18.03
C ASN A 21 7.09 15.52 16.51
N LYS A 22 7.29 14.55 15.62
CA LYS A 22 7.37 14.79 14.18
C LYS A 22 6.12 15.45 13.58
N ASN A 23 4.93 15.14 14.08
CA ASN A 23 3.70 15.76 13.61
C ASN A 23 3.60 17.20 14.10
N LEU A 24 3.99 17.46 15.35
CA LEU A 24 4.02 18.81 15.91
C LEU A 24 5.07 19.67 15.18
N GLU A 25 6.25 19.14 14.90
CA GLU A 25 7.28 19.82 14.11
C GLU A 25 6.77 20.15 12.69
N ALA A 26 6.09 19.20 12.03
CA ALA A 26 5.46 19.43 10.75
C ALA A 26 4.40 20.55 10.83
N LEU A 27 3.56 20.56 11.88
CA LEU A 27 2.57 21.60 12.10
C LEU A 27 3.25 22.97 12.32
N CYS A 28 4.28 23.02 13.15
CA CYS A 28 5.03 24.25 13.43
C CYS A 28 5.75 24.82 12.20
N SER A 29 6.14 23.98 11.24
CA SER A 29 6.84 24.45 10.03
C SER A 29 5.99 25.38 9.15
N TYR A 30 4.67 25.35 9.28
CA TYR A 30 3.74 26.24 8.59
C TYR A 30 3.55 27.59 9.29
N PHE A 31 4.07 27.73 10.52
CA PHE A 31 3.95 28.93 11.36
C PHE A 31 5.33 29.37 11.86
N PRO A 32 6.22 29.86 10.99
CA PRO A 32 7.60 30.18 11.35
C PRO A 32 7.73 31.32 12.39
N ASP A 33 6.73 32.19 12.44
CA ASP A 33 6.72 33.36 13.37
C ASP A 33 6.01 33.03 14.69
N LEU A 34 5.35 31.87 14.82
CA LEU A 34 4.64 31.45 16.02
C LEU A 34 5.55 30.58 16.91
N LYS A 35 5.78 31.05 18.14
CA LYS A 35 6.53 30.26 19.12
C LYS A 35 5.60 29.25 19.78
N VAL A 36 5.85 27.93 19.51
CA VAL A 36 5.07 26.80 20.03
C VAL A 36 5.90 26.01 21.03
N VAL A 37 5.36 25.81 22.22
CA VAL A 37 6.00 25.01 23.28
C VAL A 37 4.99 23.98 23.79
N ALA A 38 5.23 22.70 23.54
CA ALA A 38 4.42 21.60 24.06
C ALA A 38 5.02 21.05 25.37
N ARG A 39 4.21 20.92 26.41
CA ARG A 39 4.58 20.33 27.71
C ARG A 39 3.45 19.41 28.20
N GLY A 40 3.63 18.12 28.01
CA GLY A 40 2.58 17.13 28.33
C GLY A 40 1.31 17.42 27.55
N PHE A 41 0.21 17.67 28.26
CA PHE A 41 -1.09 17.98 27.66
C PHE A 41 -1.27 19.44 27.23
N ASP A 42 -0.32 20.33 27.58
CA ASP A 42 -0.43 21.76 27.30
C ASP A 42 0.42 22.18 26.10
N ILE A 43 -0.18 22.92 25.19
CA ILE A 43 0.49 23.59 24.07
C ILE A 43 0.41 25.08 24.32
N ILE A 44 1.56 25.71 24.52
CA ILE A 44 1.68 27.14 24.75
C ILE A 44 2.05 27.80 23.44
N LEU A 45 1.24 28.76 23.00
CA LEU A 45 1.41 29.54 21.77
C LEU A 45 1.74 30.99 22.15
N ASP A 46 2.72 31.59 21.50
CA ASP A 46 3.13 32.99 21.69
C ASP A 46 3.41 33.59 20.31
N GLY A 47 2.55 34.54 19.89
CA GLY A 47 2.60 35.13 18.55
C GLY A 47 1.47 36.12 18.29
N LYS A 48 1.09 36.28 17.01
CA LYS A 48 -0.03 37.12 16.59
C LYS A 48 -1.34 36.38 16.77
N ASP A 49 -2.42 37.08 17.13
CA ASP A 49 -3.74 36.49 17.36
C ASP A 49 -4.24 35.69 16.17
N THR A 50 -4.04 36.16 14.94
CA THR A 50 -4.43 35.49 13.70
C THR A 50 -3.70 34.17 13.49
N GLU A 51 -2.41 34.10 13.80
CA GLU A 51 -1.61 32.88 13.69
C GLU A 51 -1.99 31.85 14.77
N ILE A 52 -2.30 32.35 15.99
CA ILE A 52 -2.77 31.49 17.09
C ILE A 52 -4.14 30.87 16.76
N GLU A 53 -5.07 31.68 16.22
CA GLU A 53 -6.40 31.16 15.80
C GLU A 53 -6.28 30.14 14.67
N GLU A 54 -5.44 30.41 13.68
CA GLU A 54 -5.23 29.49 12.56
C GLU A 54 -4.57 28.17 13.04
N PHE A 55 -3.50 28.25 13.84
CA PHE A 55 -2.86 27.09 14.44
C PHE A 55 -3.84 26.24 15.25
N THR A 56 -4.68 26.89 16.08
CA THR A 56 -5.69 26.24 16.91
C THR A 56 -6.72 25.52 16.04
N THR A 57 -7.15 26.15 14.95
CA THR A 57 -8.09 25.56 14.00
C THR A 57 -7.50 24.31 13.35
N LYS A 58 -6.25 24.38 12.87
CA LYS A 58 -5.56 23.25 12.25
C LYS A 58 -5.28 22.12 13.24
N LEU A 59 -4.92 22.44 14.47
CA LEU A 59 -4.74 21.46 15.56
C LEU A 59 -6.06 20.71 15.85
N ASN A 60 -7.18 21.44 15.95
CA ASN A 60 -8.51 20.83 16.17
C ASN A 60 -8.92 19.91 15.01
N MET A 61 -8.57 20.25 13.77
CA MET A 61 -8.78 19.35 12.61
C MET A 61 -7.95 18.07 12.74
N LEU A 62 -6.71 18.13 13.24
CA LEU A 62 -5.90 16.94 13.53
C LEU A 62 -6.53 16.07 14.63
N ILE A 63 -7.03 16.70 15.69
CA ILE A 63 -7.70 16.03 16.79
C ILE A 63 -8.96 15.29 16.30
N GLU A 64 -9.80 15.94 15.50
CA GLU A 64 -10.97 15.31 14.91
C GLU A 64 -10.59 14.16 13.97
N ARG A 65 -9.54 14.35 13.16
CA ARG A 65 -9.03 13.27 12.27
C ARG A 65 -8.53 12.07 13.04
N ARG A 66 -7.94 12.28 14.24
CA ARG A 66 -7.50 11.20 15.13
C ARG A 66 -8.65 10.34 15.63
N LYS A 67 -9.85 10.90 15.84
CA LYS A 67 -11.04 10.14 16.23
C LYS A 67 -11.46 9.12 15.17
N HIS A 68 -11.15 9.37 13.91
CA HIS A 68 -11.49 8.52 12.77
C HIS A 68 -10.31 7.72 12.20
N LYS A 69 -9.08 8.03 12.62
CA LYS A 69 -7.85 7.39 12.14
C LYS A 69 -6.96 6.99 13.30
N MET A 70 -6.44 5.76 13.29
CA MET A 70 -5.67 5.22 14.43
C MET A 70 -4.35 5.94 14.73
N ASN A 71 -3.69 6.50 13.73
CA ASN A 71 -2.42 7.22 13.89
C ASN A 71 -2.40 8.44 13.00
N ILE A 72 -2.01 9.57 13.57
CA ILE A 72 -1.70 10.80 12.83
C ILE A 72 -0.24 10.73 12.37
N THR A 73 0.00 11.13 11.14
CA THR A 73 1.31 11.20 10.52
C THR A 73 1.62 12.63 10.08
N PRO A 74 2.89 13.02 9.81
CA PRO A 74 3.21 14.33 9.25
C PRO A 74 2.42 14.65 7.96
N TYR A 75 2.08 13.64 7.16
CA TYR A 75 1.23 13.81 5.98
C TYR A 75 -0.20 14.25 6.31
N ASP A 76 -0.74 13.81 7.45
CA ASP A 76 -2.06 14.27 7.91
C ASP A 76 -2.02 15.76 8.29
N VAL A 77 -0.87 16.24 8.75
CA VAL A 77 -0.63 17.68 9.00
C VAL A 77 -0.62 18.44 7.68
N GLU A 78 0.18 17.98 6.71
CA GLU A 78 0.21 18.55 5.37
C GLU A 78 -1.19 18.59 4.75
N ASP A 79 -1.97 17.53 4.93
CA ASP A 79 -3.35 17.40 4.47
C ASP A 79 -4.31 18.47 4.99
N ILE A 80 -4.10 18.99 6.15
CA ILE A 80 -4.96 19.99 6.76
C ILE A 80 -4.65 21.41 6.23
N PHE A 81 -3.42 21.65 5.78
CA PHE A 81 -3.03 22.97 5.26
C PHE A 81 -3.42 23.18 3.81
N ASP A 82 -3.36 22.15 2.99
CA ASP A 82 -3.62 22.30 1.54
C ASP A 82 -5.12 22.39 1.18
N GLY A 83 -6.02 22.32 2.17
CA GLY A 83 -7.45 22.65 2.09
C GLY A 83 -8.18 22.16 0.86
N GLU A 84 -8.31 20.88 0.72
CA GLU A 84 -9.02 20.03 -0.22
C GLU A 84 -8.13 18.85 -0.61
N CYS A 85 -8.70 17.64 -0.64
CA CYS A 85 -8.10 16.51 -1.34
C CYS A 85 -7.98 16.84 -2.83
N THR A 86 -7.04 17.69 -3.20
CA THR A 86 -6.72 17.86 -4.60
C THR A 86 -5.76 16.76 -5.03
N PRO A 87 -6.01 16.15 -6.19
CA PRO A 87 -5.16 15.10 -6.77
C PRO A 87 -3.69 15.50 -6.99
N ASP A 88 -3.34 16.77 -6.79
CA ASP A 88 -2.02 17.35 -7.07
C ASP A 88 -0.95 17.14 -5.98
N ARG A 89 -1.28 16.46 -4.87
CA ARG A 89 -0.36 16.27 -3.75
C ARG A 89 0.73 15.25 -3.95
N PHE A 90 0.54 14.36 -4.89
CA PHE A 90 1.64 13.65 -5.49
C PHE A 90 2.13 14.40 -6.73
N LYS A 91 2.36 15.72 -6.64
CA LYS A 91 3.46 16.29 -7.40
C LYS A 91 4.70 15.58 -6.90
N LEU A 92 4.90 14.43 -7.50
CA LEU A 92 6.18 13.79 -7.68
C LEU A 92 7.08 14.88 -8.24
N SER A 93 7.65 15.71 -7.38
CA SER A 93 8.85 16.43 -7.76
C SER A 93 9.82 15.33 -8.17
N GLY A 94 9.84 15.07 -9.47
CA GLY A 94 10.75 14.25 -10.25
C GLY A 94 11.19 12.87 -9.75
N GLU A 95 11.04 12.47 -8.49
CA GLU A 95 11.63 11.25 -7.94
C GLU A 95 11.06 10.84 -6.58
N SER A 96 9.77 10.61 -6.43
CA SER A 96 9.24 10.13 -5.14
C SER A 96 9.66 8.69 -4.86
N VAL A 97 10.46 8.55 -3.81
CA VAL A 97 10.86 7.27 -3.25
C VAL A 97 9.67 6.63 -2.55
N ILE A 98 9.27 5.42 -2.97
CA ILE A 98 8.21 4.66 -2.31
C ILE A 98 8.76 4.10 -0.99
N VAL A 99 9.91 3.44 -1.05
CA VAL A 99 10.61 2.85 0.09
C VAL A 99 12.10 2.72 -0.25
N HIS A 100 12.96 2.68 0.75
CA HIS A 100 14.37 2.32 0.56
C HIS A 100 14.53 0.81 0.67
N GLY A 101 15.21 0.22 -0.30
CA GLY A 101 15.59 -1.18 -0.33
C GLY A 101 16.58 -1.54 0.77
N ASN A 102 16.87 -2.83 0.88
CA ASN A 102 17.78 -3.38 1.88
C ASN A 102 19.22 -2.89 1.69
N ASP A 103 19.62 -2.59 0.45
CA ASP A 103 20.93 -2.02 0.08
C ASP A 103 20.95 -0.48 0.17
N GLY A 104 19.91 0.14 0.72
CA GLY A 104 19.77 1.60 0.83
C GLY A 104 19.33 2.28 -0.46
N LYS A 105 19.19 1.56 -1.59
CA LYS A 105 18.76 2.15 -2.84
C LYS A 105 17.27 2.53 -2.81
N PRO A 106 16.91 3.68 -3.37
CA PRO A 106 15.54 4.11 -3.42
C PRO A 106 14.73 3.29 -4.44
N ILE A 107 13.63 2.71 -3.99
CA ILE A 107 12.63 2.07 -4.85
C ILE A 107 11.61 3.13 -5.24
N LYS A 108 11.49 3.36 -6.56
CA LYS A 108 10.70 4.45 -7.14
C LYS A 108 9.79 3.91 -8.24
N ALA A 109 8.71 4.63 -8.52
CA ALA A 109 7.92 4.42 -9.74
C ALA A 109 8.76 4.84 -10.96
N ARG A 110 8.94 3.94 -11.92
CA ARG A 110 9.82 4.13 -13.09
C ARG A 110 9.10 4.69 -14.31
N ASN A 111 7.77 4.60 -14.35
CA ASN A 111 6.95 5.11 -15.45
C ASN A 111 5.65 5.75 -14.90
N ARG A 112 4.90 6.40 -15.80
CA ARG A 112 3.66 7.11 -15.44
C ARG A 112 2.60 6.20 -14.85
N THR A 113 2.44 4.99 -15.38
CA THR A 113 1.42 4.04 -14.91
C THR A 113 1.74 3.54 -13.50
N GLN A 114 3.02 3.30 -13.18
CA GLN A 114 3.45 3.01 -11.82
C GLN A 114 3.22 4.21 -10.88
N GLN A 115 3.45 5.44 -11.36
CA GLN A 115 3.17 6.66 -10.60
C GLN A 115 1.66 6.80 -10.32
N GLU A 116 0.80 6.52 -11.32
CA GLU A 116 -0.65 6.48 -11.13
C GLU A 116 -1.05 5.43 -10.10
N MET A 117 -0.44 4.25 -10.11
CA MET A 117 -0.68 3.21 -9.12
C MET A 117 -0.32 3.68 -7.71
N VAL A 118 0.85 4.32 -7.54
CA VAL A 118 1.27 4.88 -6.25
C VAL A 118 0.27 5.93 -5.76
N LYS A 119 -0.11 6.89 -6.60
CA LYS A 119 -1.10 7.91 -6.25
C LYS A 119 -2.44 7.29 -5.85
N SER A 120 -2.95 6.38 -6.67
CA SER A 120 -4.25 5.75 -6.45
C SER A 120 -4.31 4.91 -5.16
N TYR A 121 -3.17 4.38 -4.69
CA TYR A 121 -3.10 3.65 -3.42
C TYR A 121 -3.51 4.51 -2.23
N PHE A 122 -3.17 5.79 -2.21
CA PHE A 122 -3.53 6.69 -1.12
C PHE A 122 -4.99 7.14 -1.16
N GLU A 123 -5.56 7.17 -2.36
CA GLU A 123 -6.93 7.67 -2.60
C GLU A 123 -8.00 6.57 -2.48
N ASN A 124 -7.62 5.29 -2.58
CA ASN A 124 -8.56 4.18 -2.67
C ASN A 124 -8.22 3.04 -1.71
N ASP A 125 -9.22 2.23 -1.35
CA ASP A 125 -9.05 1.08 -0.47
C ASP A 125 -8.83 -0.23 -1.25
N LEU A 126 -9.30 -0.28 -2.50
CA LEU A 126 -9.09 -1.40 -3.40
C LEU A 126 -8.48 -0.92 -4.73
N LEU A 127 -7.32 -1.49 -5.07
CA LEU A 127 -6.69 -1.29 -6.37
C LEU A 127 -6.66 -2.58 -7.18
N PHE A 128 -7.02 -2.47 -8.45
CA PHE A 128 -6.68 -3.46 -9.47
C PHE A 128 -5.54 -2.91 -10.33
N ALA A 129 -4.44 -3.64 -10.42
CA ALA A 129 -3.30 -3.35 -11.28
C ALA A 129 -3.15 -4.47 -12.31
N VAL A 130 -3.60 -4.22 -13.53
CA VAL A 130 -3.75 -5.25 -14.58
C VAL A 130 -2.91 -4.89 -15.80
N GLY A 131 -2.25 -5.88 -16.39
CA GLY A 131 -1.47 -5.71 -17.62
C GLY A 131 -0.31 -6.68 -17.72
N PRO A 132 0.55 -6.53 -18.75
CA PRO A 132 1.59 -7.50 -19.08
C PRO A 132 2.58 -7.78 -17.97
N ALA A 133 3.15 -8.98 -17.96
CA ALA A 133 4.24 -9.35 -17.07
C ALA A 133 5.46 -8.43 -17.27
N GLY A 134 6.20 -8.16 -16.19
CA GLY A 134 7.40 -7.30 -16.22
C GLY A 134 7.13 -5.80 -16.16
N THR A 135 5.88 -5.36 -15.95
CA THR A 135 5.53 -3.95 -15.73
C THR A 135 5.71 -3.50 -14.27
N GLY A 136 6.10 -4.42 -13.38
CA GLY A 136 6.41 -4.10 -11.97
C GLY A 136 5.19 -4.02 -11.05
N LYS A 137 4.00 -4.46 -11.46
CA LYS A 137 2.75 -4.41 -10.68
C LYS A 137 2.91 -4.94 -9.26
N THR A 138 3.33 -6.19 -9.15
CA THR A 138 3.51 -6.90 -7.88
C THR A 138 4.61 -6.26 -7.04
N TYR A 139 5.72 -5.87 -7.67
CA TYR A 139 6.84 -5.23 -6.99
C TYR A 139 6.45 -3.88 -6.37
N ILE A 140 5.73 -3.03 -7.11
CA ILE A 140 5.22 -1.75 -6.60
C ILE A 140 4.16 -1.96 -5.52
N ALA A 141 3.27 -2.96 -5.68
CA ALA A 141 2.28 -3.31 -4.64
C ALA A 141 2.97 -3.68 -3.31
N ILE A 142 4.02 -4.52 -3.37
CA ILE A 142 4.80 -4.91 -2.19
C ILE A 142 5.56 -3.69 -1.61
N ALA A 143 6.14 -2.84 -2.45
CA ALA A 143 6.81 -1.63 -2.00
C ALA A 143 5.88 -0.69 -1.24
N LEU A 144 4.65 -0.51 -1.72
CA LEU A 144 3.61 0.27 -1.04
C LEU A 144 3.21 -0.35 0.31
N ALA A 145 3.05 -1.67 0.36
CA ALA A 145 2.74 -2.38 1.59
C ALA A 145 3.87 -2.27 2.62
N VAL A 146 5.13 -2.44 2.19
CA VAL A 146 6.31 -2.29 3.07
C VAL A 146 6.44 -0.86 3.58
N ARG A 147 6.20 0.15 2.73
CA ARG A 147 6.15 1.55 3.14
C ARG A 147 5.07 1.76 4.22
N ALA A 148 3.85 1.29 3.98
CA ALA A 148 2.75 1.42 4.93
C ALA A 148 3.04 0.74 6.27
N LEU A 149 3.71 -0.44 6.26
CA LEU A 149 4.15 -1.13 7.46
C LEU A 149 5.23 -0.34 8.22
N LYS A 150 6.26 0.16 7.49
CA LYS A 150 7.33 0.99 8.09
C LYS A 150 6.78 2.28 8.70
N ASN A 151 5.77 2.86 8.10
CA ASN A 151 5.08 4.07 8.59
C ASN A 151 4.02 3.78 9.66
N ARG A 152 3.79 2.50 10.03
CA ARG A 152 2.76 2.07 10.98
C ARG A 152 1.33 2.42 10.56
N GLU A 153 1.10 2.64 9.27
CA GLU A 153 -0.24 2.85 8.69
C GLU A 153 -1.06 1.56 8.74
N ILE A 154 -0.38 0.42 8.66
CA ILE A 154 -0.95 -0.93 8.77
C ILE A 154 -0.20 -1.75 9.82
N LYS A 155 -0.81 -2.83 10.30
CA LYS A 155 -0.20 -3.77 11.23
C LYS A 155 0.35 -5.02 10.56
N ARG A 156 -0.17 -5.39 9.38
CA ARG A 156 0.16 -6.65 8.72
C ARG A 156 0.24 -6.48 7.21
N ILE A 157 1.14 -7.23 6.59
CA ILE A 157 1.16 -7.46 5.15
C ILE A 157 0.73 -8.90 4.91
N ILE A 158 -0.22 -9.10 4.01
CA ILE A 158 -0.68 -10.42 3.63
C ILE A 158 -0.55 -10.55 2.12
N LEU A 159 0.32 -11.46 1.69
CA LEU A 159 0.54 -11.77 0.29
C LEU A 159 -0.12 -13.10 -0.02
N THR A 160 -0.93 -13.13 -1.05
CA THR A 160 -1.61 -14.36 -1.44
C THR A 160 -1.60 -14.53 -2.96
N ARG A 161 -1.58 -15.79 -3.38
CA ARG A 161 -1.59 -16.21 -4.78
C ARG A 161 -2.53 -17.40 -4.94
N PRO A 162 -3.29 -17.49 -6.03
CA PRO A 162 -4.03 -18.69 -6.32
C PRO A 162 -3.06 -19.86 -6.56
N ALA A 163 -3.35 -21.00 -5.96
CA ALA A 163 -2.63 -22.22 -6.28
C ALA A 163 -3.18 -22.75 -7.61
N VAL A 164 -2.46 -22.54 -8.69
CA VAL A 164 -2.79 -23.07 -10.02
C VAL A 164 -1.71 -24.02 -10.43
N GLU A 165 -2.11 -25.19 -10.90
CA GLU A 165 -1.20 -26.15 -11.47
C GLU A 165 -0.84 -25.70 -12.91
N ALA A 166 0.25 -24.96 -13.05
CA ALA A 166 0.79 -24.58 -14.36
C ALA A 166 1.43 -25.81 -15.03
N GLY A 167 0.61 -26.69 -15.58
CA GLY A 167 1.07 -27.86 -16.34
C GLY A 167 1.65 -29.03 -15.53
N GLU A 168 2.12 -28.81 -14.31
CA GLU A 168 2.59 -29.82 -13.38
C GLU A 168 1.57 -30.01 -12.25
N ARG A 169 1.06 -31.23 -12.12
CA ARG A 169 0.10 -31.56 -11.05
C ARG A 169 0.81 -31.50 -9.70
N LEU A 170 0.43 -30.58 -8.83
CA LEU A 170 0.91 -30.44 -7.45
C LEU A 170 0.94 -31.78 -6.67
N GLY A 171 0.11 -32.74 -7.09
CA GLY A 171 0.07 -34.07 -6.52
C GLY A 171 1.34 -34.92 -6.73
N PHE A 172 2.20 -34.60 -7.70
CA PHE A 172 3.41 -35.38 -8.00
C PHE A 172 4.68 -34.81 -7.31
N LEU A 173 4.61 -33.62 -6.70
CA LEU A 173 5.76 -33.09 -5.95
C LEU A 173 5.85 -33.75 -4.56
N PRO A 174 7.04 -34.20 -4.12
CA PRO A 174 7.23 -34.72 -2.76
C PRO A 174 7.14 -33.58 -1.72
N GLY A 175 6.75 -33.91 -0.50
CA GLY A 175 6.66 -32.98 0.62
C GLY A 175 5.24 -32.55 0.98
N ASP A 176 5.13 -31.76 2.05
CA ASP A 176 3.88 -31.20 2.55
C ASP A 176 3.30 -30.15 1.58
N LEU A 177 2.02 -29.84 1.71
CA LEU A 177 1.33 -28.87 0.85
C LEU A 177 2.05 -27.51 0.82
N LYS A 178 2.68 -27.12 1.93
CA LYS A 178 3.47 -25.91 2.06
C LYS A 178 4.72 -25.97 1.19
N ASP A 179 5.48 -27.06 1.27
CA ASP A 179 6.71 -27.26 0.49
C ASP A 179 6.45 -27.25 -1.02
N LYS A 180 5.28 -27.76 -1.43
CA LYS A 180 4.85 -27.76 -2.83
C LYS A 180 4.46 -26.38 -3.36
N LEU A 181 4.01 -25.50 -2.49
CA LEU A 181 3.55 -24.15 -2.85
C LEU A 181 4.66 -23.10 -2.75
N ASP A 182 5.68 -23.33 -1.93
CA ASP A 182 6.79 -22.38 -1.71
C ASP A 182 7.48 -21.91 -3.01
N PRO A 183 7.75 -22.77 -4.03
CA PRO A 183 8.33 -22.31 -5.29
C PRO A 183 7.47 -21.27 -6.02
N TYR A 184 6.15 -21.38 -5.94
CA TYR A 184 5.22 -20.41 -6.56
C TYR A 184 5.14 -19.09 -5.81
N LEU A 185 5.54 -19.09 -4.55
CA LEU A 185 5.55 -17.90 -3.69
C LEU A 185 6.92 -17.22 -3.67
N GLN A 186 7.97 -17.88 -4.23
CA GLN A 186 9.35 -17.36 -4.24
C GLN A 186 9.46 -15.92 -4.77
N PRO A 187 8.80 -15.50 -5.86
CA PRO A 187 8.88 -14.12 -6.33
C PRO A 187 8.38 -13.07 -5.31
N LEU A 188 7.48 -13.46 -4.42
CA LEU A 188 6.99 -12.58 -3.33
C LEU A 188 8.03 -12.46 -2.22
N TYR A 189 8.71 -13.57 -1.88
CA TYR A 189 9.82 -13.57 -0.93
C TYR A 189 10.99 -12.72 -1.45
N ASP A 190 11.33 -12.85 -2.72
CA ASP A 190 12.43 -12.10 -3.34
C ASP A 190 12.15 -10.60 -3.30
N ALA A 191 10.93 -10.17 -3.67
CA ALA A 191 10.55 -8.77 -3.62
C ALA A 191 10.56 -8.20 -2.19
N LEU A 192 10.13 -8.97 -1.19
CA LEU A 192 10.23 -8.57 0.23
C LEU A 192 11.70 -8.47 0.68
N GLY A 193 12.55 -9.41 0.25
CA GLY A 193 13.98 -9.44 0.55
C GLY A 193 14.75 -8.24 0.00
N ASP A 194 14.31 -7.68 -1.13
CA ASP A 194 14.87 -6.43 -1.66
C ASP A 194 14.58 -5.23 -0.74
N MET A 195 13.52 -5.27 0.05
CA MET A 195 12.97 -4.12 0.79
C MET A 195 13.15 -4.23 2.31
N ILE A 196 13.35 -5.44 2.83
CA ILE A 196 13.44 -5.73 4.26
C ILE A 196 14.66 -6.61 4.51
N PRO A 197 15.56 -6.25 5.46
CA PRO A 197 16.71 -7.09 5.83
C PRO A 197 16.27 -8.51 6.22
N ALA A 198 17.01 -9.53 5.77
CA ALA A 198 16.62 -10.93 5.91
C ALA A 198 16.27 -11.33 7.35
N LYS A 199 17.06 -10.90 8.34
CA LYS A 199 16.77 -11.14 9.75
C LYS A 199 15.43 -10.56 10.18
N ARG A 200 15.13 -9.31 9.77
CA ARG A 200 13.89 -8.62 10.11
C ARG A 200 12.68 -9.23 9.40
N LEU A 201 12.87 -9.68 8.17
CA LEU A 201 11.83 -10.39 7.41
C LEU A 201 11.45 -11.71 8.11
N GLN A 202 12.44 -12.48 8.58
CA GLN A 202 12.20 -13.71 9.34
C GLN A 202 11.44 -13.43 10.65
N GLU A 203 11.82 -12.38 11.39
CA GLU A 203 11.11 -11.96 12.61
C GLU A 203 9.65 -11.61 12.28
N PHE A 204 9.39 -10.78 11.27
CA PHE A 204 8.03 -10.39 10.86
C PHE A 204 7.18 -11.58 10.41
N MET A 205 7.78 -12.58 9.76
CA MET A 205 7.08 -13.80 9.38
C MET A 205 6.77 -14.68 10.59
N ALA A 206 7.71 -14.83 11.52
CA ALA A 206 7.50 -15.58 12.75
C ALA A 206 6.41 -14.96 13.64
N GLU A 207 6.35 -13.64 13.74
CA GLU A 207 5.33 -12.88 14.48
C GLU A 207 3.98 -12.81 13.75
N GLY A 208 3.90 -13.21 12.47
CA GLY A 208 2.71 -13.08 11.65
C GLY A 208 2.41 -11.65 11.19
N THR A 209 3.37 -10.74 11.34
CA THR A 209 3.30 -9.37 10.78
C THR A 209 3.32 -9.39 9.25
N ILE A 210 4.11 -10.29 8.67
CA ILE A 210 4.10 -10.60 7.23
C ILE A 210 3.66 -12.05 7.06
N GLN A 211 2.65 -12.27 6.25
CA GLN A 211 2.11 -13.59 5.94
C GLN A 211 2.11 -13.80 4.43
N ILE A 212 2.63 -14.93 4.00
CA ILE A 212 2.53 -15.39 2.61
C ILE A 212 1.78 -16.72 2.63
N ALA A 213 0.64 -16.78 1.93
CA ALA A 213 -0.22 -17.95 1.98
C ALA A 213 -1.06 -18.10 0.70
N PRO A 214 -1.42 -19.33 0.33
CA PRO A 214 -2.36 -19.57 -0.76
C PRO A 214 -3.70 -18.89 -0.54
N LEU A 215 -4.37 -18.51 -1.63
CA LEU A 215 -5.67 -17.81 -1.58
C LEU A 215 -6.73 -18.54 -0.75
N ALA A 216 -6.73 -19.87 -0.78
CA ALA A 216 -7.69 -20.68 -0.03
C ALA A 216 -7.65 -20.43 1.48
N TYR A 217 -6.49 -20.04 2.04
CA TYR A 217 -6.30 -19.75 3.46
C TYR A 217 -6.88 -18.38 3.89
N MET A 218 -7.39 -17.59 2.96
CA MET A 218 -8.08 -16.34 3.24
C MET A 218 -9.54 -16.56 3.65
N ARG A 219 -10.09 -17.75 3.38
CA ARG A 219 -11.50 -18.05 3.67
C ARG A 219 -11.81 -17.95 5.16
N GLY A 220 -12.92 -17.26 5.50
CA GLY A 220 -13.39 -17.11 6.89
C GLY A 220 -12.61 -16.10 7.73
N ARG A 221 -11.62 -15.42 7.16
CA ARG A 221 -10.84 -14.39 7.86
C ARG A 221 -11.49 -13.01 7.65
N THR A 222 -11.26 -12.10 8.60
CA THR A 222 -11.43 -10.65 8.45
C THR A 222 -10.05 -10.00 8.60
N LEU A 223 -9.66 -9.20 7.63
CA LEU A 223 -8.30 -8.70 7.52
C LEU A 223 -8.27 -7.20 7.82
N ASP A 224 -8.28 -6.87 9.14
CA ASP A 224 -8.24 -5.49 9.61
C ASP A 224 -6.82 -4.94 9.63
N ARG A 225 -6.68 -3.64 9.38
CA ARG A 225 -5.42 -2.88 9.45
C ARG A 225 -4.27 -3.58 8.75
N ALA A 226 -4.56 -4.04 7.53
CA ALA A 226 -3.64 -4.84 6.73
C ALA A 226 -3.56 -4.30 5.30
N CYS A 227 -2.38 -4.40 4.69
CA CYS A 227 -2.26 -4.35 3.23
C CYS A 227 -2.27 -5.78 2.71
N VAL A 228 -3.26 -6.11 1.90
CA VAL A 228 -3.49 -7.45 1.38
C VAL A 228 -3.30 -7.45 -0.12
N ILE A 229 -2.40 -8.29 -0.61
CA ILE A 229 -2.06 -8.36 -2.03
C ILE A 229 -2.46 -9.73 -2.56
N LEU A 230 -3.32 -9.75 -3.57
CA LEU A 230 -3.61 -10.92 -4.38
C LEU A 230 -2.84 -10.82 -5.69
N ASP A 231 -1.82 -11.64 -5.83
CA ASP A 231 -1.01 -11.70 -7.04
C ASP A 231 -1.52 -12.81 -8.00
N GLU A 232 -1.27 -12.65 -9.30
CA GLU A 232 -1.73 -13.55 -10.37
C GLU A 232 -3.24 -13.80 -10.35
N ALA A 233 -4.02 -12.76 -10.11
CA ALA A 233 -5.47 -12.84 -9.93
C ALA A 233 -6.23 -13.30 -11.18
N GLN A 234 -5.64 -13.25 -12.37
CA GLN A 234 -6.23 -13.85 -13.58
C GLN A 234 -6.46 -15.35 -13.43
N ASN A 235 -5.73 -15.99 -12.51
CA ASN A 235 -5.86 -17.40 -12.21
C ASN A 235 -6.88 -17.69 -11.09
N THR A 236 -7.75 -16.72 -10.78
CA THR A 236 -8.90 -16.91 -9.89
C THR A 236 -10.21 -16.96 -10.68
N ASN A 237 -11.14 -17.78 -10.24
CA ASN A 237 -12.52 -17.66 -10.69
C ASN A 237 -13.26 -16.54 -9.95
N LEU A 238 -14.44 -16.16 -10.45
CA LEU A 238 -15.22 -15.05 -9.87
C LEU A 238 -15.60 -15.29 -8.40
N GLY A 239 -15.89 -16.56 -8.03
CA GLY A 239 -16.21 -16.93 -6.64
C GLY A 239 -15.03 -16.76 -5.70
N GLN A 240 -13.83 -17.16 -6.14
CA GLN A 240 -12.58 -16.97 -5.38
C GLN A 240 -12.23 -15.48 -5.23
N LEU A 241 -12.35 -14.70 -6.30
CA LEU A 241 -12.11 -13.26 -6.24
C LEU A 241 -13.11 -12.57 -5.29
N LYS A 242 -14.42 -12.89 -5.40
CA LYS A 242 -15.44 -12.40 -4.47
C LYS A 242 -15.12 -12.79 -3.02
N MET A 243 -14.75 -14.05 -2.79
CA MET A 243 -14.35 -14.54 -1.47
C MET A 243 -13.18 -13.71 -0.91
N PHE A 244 -12.18 -13.42 -1.71
CA PHE A 244 -11.02 -12.60 -1.33
C PHE A 244 -11.42 -11.16 -1.00
N LEU A 245 -12.12 -10.47 -1.88
CA LEU A 245 -12.52 -9.07 -1.71
C LEU A 245 -13.40 -8.87 -0.48
N THR A 246 -14.23 -9.85 -0.14
CA THR A 246 -15.08 -9.81 1.05
C THR A 246 -14.34 -10.11 2.37
N ARG A 247 -13.01 -10.26 2.35
CA ARG A 247 -12.16 -10.36 3.56
C ARG A 247 -11.70 -9.00 4.07
N MET A 248 -11.96 -7.95 3.29
CA MET A 248 -11.59 -6.58 3.67
C MET A 248 -12.24 -6.21 5.01
N GLY A 249 -11.42 -5.87 5.98
CA GLY A 249 -11.83 -5.39 7.28
C GLY A 249 -11.58 -3.89 7.45
N CYS A 250 -11.69 -3.39 8.67
CA CYS A 250 -11.47 -1.97 8.97
C CYS A 250 -10.00 -1.56 8.68
N ASP A 251 -9.82 -0.39 8.09
CA ASP A 251 -8.50 0.20 7.79
C ASP A 251 -7.59 -0.75 6.97
N ALA A 252 -8.18 -1.56 6.09
CA ALA A 252 -7.44 -2.44 5.20
C ALA A 252 -7.30 -1.84 3.81
N LYS A 253 -6.14 -2.07 3.17
CA LYS A 253 -5.86 -1.76 1.77
C LYS A 253 -5.70 -3.05 1.00
N PHE A 254 -6.43 -3.20 -0.11
CA PHE A 254 -6.36 -4.38 -0.95
C PHE A 254 -5.78 -4.01 -2.32
N ILE A 255 -4.83 -4.80 -2.79
CA ILE A 255 -4.24 -4.66 -4.12
C ILE A 255 -4.36 -5.99 -4.85
N VAL A 256 -4.96 -5.97 -6.03
CA VAL A 256 -5.13 -7.14 -6.89
C VAL A 256 -4.27 -6.93 -8.13
N THR A 257 -3.26 -7.77 -8.31
CA THR A 257 -2.40 -7.74 -9.49
C THR A 257 -2.68 -8.91 -10.40
N GLY A 258 -2.56 -8.71 -11.71
CA GLY A 258 -2.80 -9.78 -12.67
C GLY A 258 -2.48 -9.41 -14.11
N ASP A 259 -2.42 -10.45 -14.95
CA ASP A 259 -2.24 -10.34 -16.39
C ASP A 259 -3.33 -11.11 -17.11
N ALA A 260 -4.31 -10.41 -17.69
CA ALA A 260 -5.44 -11.03 -18.38
C ALA A 260 -5.04 -11.83 -19.64
N SER A 261 -3.80 -11.67 -20.13
CA SER A 261 -3.28 -12.45 -21.26
C SER A 261 -2.69 -13.80 -20.84
N GLN A 262 -2.26 -13.94 -19.57
CA GLN A 262 -1.57 -15.11 -19.03
C GLN A 262 -2.48 -15.91 -18.08
N ILE A 263 -3.54 -16.48 -18.61
CA ILE A 263 -4.49 -17.28 -17.84
C ILE A 263 -4.10 -18.76 -17.93
N ASP A 264 -3.71 -19.34 -16.78
CA ASP A 264 -3.30 -20.73 -16.62
C ASP A 264 -4.45 -21.67 -16.19
N LEU A 265 -5.67 -21.13 -16.02
CA LEU A 265 -6.85 -21.93 -15.71
C LEU A 265 -7.16 -22.92 -16.84
N PRO A 266 -7.64 -24.15 -16.54
CA PRO A 266 -8.03 -25.15 -17.53
C PRO A 266 -9.00 -24.59 -18.58
N ASN A 267 -9.92 -23.73 -18.15
CA ASN A 267 -10.78 -22.95 -19.04
C ASN A 267 -10.53 -21.47 -18.81
N LYS A 268 -9.93 -20.81 -19.78
CA LYS A 268 -9.59 -19.35 -19.70
C LYS A 268 -10.80 -18.47 -19.45
N LYS A 269 -12.01 -18.89 -19.85
CA LYS A 269 -13.26 -18.16 -19.62
C LYS A 269 -13.68 -18.12 -18.15
N ASP A 270 -13.13 -19.01 -17.31
CA ASP A 270 -13.43 -19.08 -15.89
C ASP A 270 -12.70 -18.00 -15.09
N SER A 271 -11.74 -17.29 -15.70
CA SER A 271 -11.05 -16.17 -15.04
C SER A 271 -12.04 -15.09 -14.60
N GLY A 272 -12.02 -14.84 -13.30
CA GLY A 272 -12.91 -13.84 -12.66
C GLY A 272 -12.37 -12.42 -12.66
N LEU A 273 -11.11 -12.20 -13.06
CA LEU A 273 -10.45 -10.89 -12.90
C LEU A 273 -11.18 -9.76 -13.63
N LEU A 274 -11.34 -9.86 -14.96
CA LEU A 274 -11.97 -8.81 -15.75
C LEU A 274 -13.44 -8.61 -15.36
N LYS A 275 -14.16 -9.69 -15.07
CA LYS A 275 -15.54 -9.60 -14.61
C LYS A 275 -15.66 -8.96 -13.22
N GLY A 276 -14.73 -9.27 -12.32
CA GLY A 276 -14.66 -8.63 -11.00
C GLY A 276 -14.40 -7.13 -11.10
N ILE A 277 -13.49 -6.71 -11.99
CA ILE A 277 -13.24 -5.30 -12.28
C ILE A 277 -14.51 -4.62 -12.80
N GLU A 278 -15.19 -5.21 -13.78
CA GLU A 278 -16.42 -4.66 -14.34
C GLU A 278 -17.50 -4.47 -13.28
N LEU A 279 -17.67 -5.43 -12.37
CA LEU A 279 -18.67 -5.39 -11.31
C LEU A 279 -18.35 -4.36 -10.20
N THR A 280 -17.09 -3.95 -10.06
CA THR A 280 -16.65 -3.06 -8.97
C THR A 280 -16.23 -1.67 -9.44
N LYS A 281 -16.18 -1.40 -10.74
CA LYS A 281 -15.64 -0.16 -11.32
C LYS A 281 -16.31 1.13 -10.84
N ASP A 282 -17.60 1.07 -10.51
CA ASP A 282 -18.41 2.23 -10.10
C ASP A 282 -18.50 2.37 -8.56
N ILE A 283 -17.81 1.52 -7.81
CA ILE A 283 -17.78 1.57 -6.34
C ILE A 283 -16.75 2.61 -5.89
N LYS A 284 -17.16 3.56 -5.07
CA LYS A 284 -16.25 4.56 -4.47
C LYS A 284 -15.19 3.85 -3.62
N GLY A 285 -13.93 4.25 -3.77
CA GLY A 285 -12.79 3.62 -3.10
C GLY A 285 -12.17 2.45 -3.86
N VAL A 286 -12.66 2.18 -5.08
CA VAL A 286 -12.09 1.18 -6.01
C VAL A 286 -11.48 1.89 -7.22
N LYS A 287 -10.25 1.53 -7.56
CA LYS A 287 -9.57 2.05 -8.75
C LYS A 287 -8.92 0.91 -9.53
N THR A 288 -9.08 0.94 -10.85
CA THR A 288 -8.38 0.02 -11.76
C THR A 288 -7.33 0.78 -12.57
N ILE A 289 -6.14 0.21 -12.66
CA ILE A 289 -5.01 0.74 -13.42
C ILE A 289 -4.60 -0.30 -14.43
N PHE A 290 -4.58 0.09 -15.69
CA PHE A 290 -4.19 -0.78 -16.80
C PHE A 290 -2.77 -0.46 -17.26
N PHE A 291 -1.87 -1.40 -17.07
CA PHE A 291 -0.50 -1.35 -17.58
C PHE A 291 -0.48 -1.83 -19.05
N LYS A 292 0.38 -1.21 -19.83
CA LYS A 292 0.54 -1.51 -21.25
C LYS A 292 1.92 -2.11 -21.54
N ASN A 293 2.13 -2.57 -22.78
CA ASN A 293 3.43 -3.09 -23.21
C ASN A 293 4.57 -2.05 -23.10
N GLU A 294 4.26 -0.77 -23.25
CA GLU A 294 5.20 0.34 -23.06
C GLU A 294 5.70 0.52 -21.62
N ASP A 295 4.95 -0.02 -20.65
CA ASP A 295 5.29 0.01 -19.22
C ASP A 295 6.27 -1.10 -18.80
N ILE A 296 6.63 -2.00 -19.72
CA ILE A 296 7.51 -3.14 -19.42
C ILE A 296 8.91 -2.63 -19.08
N VAL A 297 9.35 -2.93 -17.85
CA VAL A 297 10.67 -2.59 -17.33
C VAL A 297 11.54 -3.86 -17.36
N ARG A 298 12.06 -4.21 -18.52
CA ARG A 298 12.92 -5.39 -18.71
C ARG A 298 14.19 -5.03 -19.48
N HIS A 299 15.15 -5.94 -19.44
CA HIS A 299 16.35 -5.80 -20.26
C HIS A 299 15.95 -5.70 -21.76
N PRO A 300 16.53 -4.79 -22.55
CA PRO A 300 16.15 -4.58 -23.96
C PRO A 300 16.17 -5.85 -24.82
N LEU A 301 17.07 -6.79 -24.50
CA LEU A 301 17.13 -8.09 -25.17
C LEU A 301 15.86 -8.92 -24.97
N VAL A 302 15.27 -8.88 -23.78
CA VAL A 302 14.04 -9.66 -23.48
C VAL A 302 12.87 -9.19 -24.34
N ALA A 303 12.73 -7.88 -24.58
CA ALA A 303 11.70 -7.33 -25.47
C ALA A 303 11.87 -7.86 -26.91
N LYS A 304 13.13 -7.98 -27.39
CA LYS A 304 13.43 -8.55 -28.71
C LYS A 304 13.12 -10.05 -28.79
N ILE A 305 13.43 -10.80 -27.71
CA ILE A 305 13.14 -12.24 -27.62
C ILE A 305 11.62 -12.46 -27.67
N VAL A 306 10.85 -11.75 -26.83
CA VAL A 306 9.37 -11.88 -26.80
C VAL A 306 8.79 -11.63 -28.19
N LYS A 307 9.21 -10.53 -28.85
CA LYS A 307 8.76 -10.21 -30.20
C LYS A 307 9.10 -11.29 -31.23
N ALA A 308 10.25 -11.93 -31.11
CA ALA A 308 10.64 -13.01 -32.00
C ALA A 308 9.76 -14.28 -31.84
N PHE A 309 9.31 -14.57 -30.60
CA PHE A 309 8.41 -15.70 -30.33
C PHE A 309 6.93 -15.42 -30.67
N GLU A 310 6.51 -14.14 -30.69
CA GLU A 310 5.16 -13.76 -31.12
C GLU A 310 4.98 -13.83 -32.64
N THR A 311 6.07 -14.03 -33.40
CA THR A 311 6.05 -14.05 -34.89
C THR A 311 5.91 -15.48 -35.46
N ILE A 312 5.79 -16.50 -34.59
CA ILE A 312 5.57 -17.90 -34.93
C ILE A 312 4.09 -18.24 -34.72
#